data_18afca848dcaeb440e98b5dcf155cc67
#
_entry.id   18afca848dcaeb440e98b5dcf155cc67
#
_cell.length_a   1.000
_cell.length_b   1.000
_cell.length_c   1.000
_cell.angle_alpha   90.00
_cell.angle_beta   90.00
_cell.angle_gamma   90.00
#
_symmetry.space_group_name_H-M   'P 1'
#
loop_
_entity.id
_entity.type
_entity.pdbx_description
1 polymer ?
#
loop_
_entity_poly.entity_id
_entity_poly.type
_entity_poly.pdbx_seq_one_letter_code
_entity_poly.pdbx_strand_id
1 'polypeptide(L)'
;MTSLEGATGKTAVGAGLGKHLMESGKKVGFLKPLIAEAEGSPAENADSDAVFMKRILALKEPVEVLCPVISRQDNLVSGIKEAYAKVSKGKDVVIVEGAGGRNTAYAKIVDALDTRVIVVAGCSDELSTVSLAAGGKDWGAHLLGVVLNKVPKNHLERVADQVSKSGVSILGVLPEDRALFALTVGELAEHIHGEILNGADKSGELVENIMLGAITVDSGLEYFGRKTNKAVIVRGERPDMQLAVLETPTTCLVISGDTEPISSVVYGAESQKVPIILTRSDIVATVTDIENALGKTRFSQESKLARLTEIMEQHFNFPAVYRELGLID
;
A
#
# COMPACT_ATOMS: atom_id res chain seq x y z
N MET A 1 -15.10 -1.78 -4.50
CA MET A 1 -14.42 -0.94 -3.49
C MET A 1 -14.26 0.46 -4.01
N THR A 2 -14.56 1.46 -3.23
CA THR A 2 -14.41 2.89 -3.57
C THR A 2 -13.83 3.66 -2.40
N SER A 3 -13.52 4.95 -2.58
CA SER A 3 -13.07 5.84 -1.51
C SER A 3 -13.57 7.26 -1.72
N LEU A 4 -13.63 8.04 -0.66
CA LEU A 4 -14.00 9.46 -0.72
C LEU A 4 -12.85 10.32 -1.26
N GLU A 5 -11.62 9.86 -1.05
CA GLU A 5 -10.38 10.55 -1.41
C GLU A 5 -9.41 9.60 -2.13
N GLY A 6 -8.34 10.16 -2.70
CA GLY A 6 -7.23 9.37 -3.25
C GLY A 6 -6.37 8.73 -2.15
N ALA A 7 -5.58 7.74 -2.50
CA ALA A 7 -4.54 7.11 -1.64
C ALA A 7 -5.01 6.56 -0.28
N THR A 8 -6.30 6.23 -0.12
CA THR A 8 -6.87 5.68 1.13
C THR A 8 -6.47 4.23 1.42
N GLY A 9 -5.85 3.53 0.48
CA GLY A 9 -5.45 2.13 0.62
C GLY A 9 -6.50 1.11 0.17
N LYS A 10 -7.35 1.45 -0.82
CA LYS A 10 -8.31 0.51 -1.43
C LYS A 10 -7.67 -0.80 -1.85
N THR A 11 -6.57 -0.71 -2.60
CA THR A 11 -5.83 -1.88 -3.09
C THR A 11 -5.34 -2.76 -1.94
N ALA A 12 -4.85 -2.18 -0.84
CA ALA A 12 -4.44 -2.93 0.34
C ALA A 12 -5.63 -3.67 0.98
N VAL A 13 -6.75 -2.96 1.24
CA VAL A 13 -7.97 -3.58 1.80
C VAL A 13 -8.51 -4.66 0.86
N GLY A 14 -8.50 -4.41 -0.46
CA GLY A 14 -8.89 -5.38 -1.49
C GLY A 14 -7.99 -6.62 -1.50
N ALA A 15 -6.70 -6.43 -1.35
CA ALA A 15 -5.71 -7.50 -1.28
C ALA A 15 -5.92 -8.39 -0.05
N GLY A 16 -6.06 -7.78 1.13
CA GLY A 16 -6.31 -8.52 2.35
C GLY A 16 -7.65 -9.27 2.34
N LEU A 17 -8.73 -8.63 1.86
CA LEU A 17 -10.02 -9.30 1.70
C LEU A 17 -9.93 -10.46 0.70
N GLY A 18 -9.31 -10.23 -0.45
CA GLY A 18 -9.13 -11.26 -1.47
C GLY A 18 -8.33 -12.45 -0.97
N LYS A 19 -7.26 -12.20 -0.22
CA LYS A 19 -6.43 -13.24 0.40
C LYS A 19 -7.23 -14.07 1.41
N HIS A 20 -7.96 -13.41 2.32
CA HIS A 20 -8.80 -14.09 3.31
C HIS A 20 -9.91 -14.93 2.65
N LEU A 21 -10.54 -14.44 1.58
CA LEU A 21 -11.52 -15.19 0.80
C LEU A 21 -10.90 -16.45 0.18
N MET A 22 -9.70 -16.33 -0.40
CA MET A 22 -8.99 -17.48 -0.99
C MET A 22 -8.61 -18.52 0.07
N GLU A 23 -8.15 -18.09 1.24
CA GLU A 23 -7.83 -18.98 2.36
C GLU A 23 -9.08 -19.69 2.89
N SER A 24 -10.25 -19.09 2.76
CA SER A 24 -11.56 -19.71 3.02
C SER A 24 -12.07 -20.57 1.86
N GLY A 25 -11.23 -20.88 0.85
CA GLY A 25 -11.57 -21.74 -0.28
C GLY A 25 -12.39 -21.09 -1.39
N LYS A 26 -12.63 -19.78 -1.36
CA LYS A 26 -13.38 -19.07 -2.40
C LYS A 26 -12.50 -18.72 -3.60
N LYS A 27 -13.03 -18.79 -4.80
CA LYS A 27 -12.38 -18.36 -6.04
C LYS A 27 -12.62 -16.87 -6.24
N VAL A 28 -11.58 -16.06 -6.14
CA VAL A 28 -11.66 -14.61 -6.22
C VAL A 28 -11.25 -14.12 -7.61
N GLY A 29 -12.01 -13.19 -8.17
CA GLY A 29 -11.66 -12.40 -9.35
C GLY A 29 -11.33 -10.96 -8.97
N PHE A 30 -10.72 -10.22 -9.90
CA PHE A 30 -10.40 -8.80 -9.73
C PHE A 30 -10.71 -8.03 -11.00
N LEU A 31 -11.22 -6.80 -10.85
CA LEU A 31 -11.49 -5.88 -11.95
C LEU A 31 -11.20 -4.44 -11.48
N LYS A 32 -10.36 -3.71 -12.21
CA LYS A 32 -10.08 -2.28 -11.99
C LYS A 32 -10.34 -1.49 -13.26
N PRO A 33 -11.58 -1.09 -13.55
CA PRO A 33 -11.89 -0.37 -14.77
C PRO A 33 -11.29 1.05 -14.74
N LEU A 34 -10.55 1.42 -15.76
CA LEU A 34 -10.09 2.78 -16.01
C LEU A 34 -11.09 3.49 -16.91
N ILE A 35 -11.68 4.59 -16.40
CA ILE A 35 -12.68 5.34 -17.15
C ILE A 35 -11.98 6.46 -17.90
N ALA A 36 -11.90 6.35 -19.22
CA ALA A 36 -11.36 7.38 -20.09
C ALA A 36 -12.41 8.46 -20.36
N GLU A 37 -12.02 9.74 -20.22
CA GLU A 37 -12.92 10.89 -20.49
C GLU A 37 -13.01 11.23 -21.99
N ALA A 38 -11.99 10.86 -22.77
CA ALA A 38 -11.97 11.01 -24.23
C ALA A 38 -11.29 9.81 -24.89
N GLU A 39 -11.69 9.52 -26.15
CA GLU A 39 -10.98 8.52 -26.98
C GLU A 39 -9.53 8.97 -27.21
N GLY A 40 -8.59 8.08 -27.00
CA GLY A 40 -7.15 8.33 -27.25
C GLY A 40 -6.37 8.92 -26.07
N SER A 41 -6.94 9.00 -24.87
CA SER A 41 -6.12 9.21 -23.67
C SER A 41 -5.10 8.06 -23.59
N PRO A 42 -3.78 8.35 -23.45
CA PRO A 42 -2.78 7.32 -23.40
C PRO A 42 -3.12 6.40 -22.23
N ALA A 43 -3.27 5.11 -22.51
CA ALA A 43 -3.21 4.08 -21.50
C ALA A 43 -1.79 4.16 -20.94
N GLU A 44 -1.61 4.88 -19.84
CA GLU A 44 -0.38 4.78 -19.08
C GLU A 44 -0.18 3.29 -18.75
N ASN A 45 1.07 2.87 -18.79
CA ASN A 45 1.58 1.52 -18.52
C ASN A 45 0.68 0.71 -17.58
N ALA A 46 0.59 -0.61 -17.82
CA ALA A 46 -0.24 -1.53 -17.06
C ALA A 46 -0.35 -1.13 -15.58
N ASP A 47 -1.56 -0.83 -15.11
CA ASP A 47 -1.79 -0.31 -13.76
C ASP A 47 -1.11 -1.22 -12.72
N SER A 48 -0.20 -0.65 -11.93
CA SER A 48 0.63 -1.37 -10.97
C SER A 48 -0.20 -2.14 -9.94
N ASP A 49 -1.39 -1.62 -9.59
CA ASP A 49 -2.29 -2.29 -8.64
C ASP A 49 -2.91 -3.54 -9.27
N ALA A 50 -3.26 -3.49 -10.58
CA ALA A 50 -3.79 -4.65 -11.28
C ALA A 50 -2.73 -5.75 -11.46
N VAL A 51 -1.47 -5.38 -11.72
CA VAL A 51 -0.34 -6.31 -11.77
C VAL A 51 -0.13 -6.96 -10.40
N PHE A 52 -0.16 -6.17 -9.34
CA PHE A 52 -0.03 -6.66 -7.97
C PHE A 52 -1.18 -7.60 -7.61
N MET A 53 -2.44 -7.20 -7.82
CA MET A 53 -3.62 -8.02 -7.53
C MET A 53 -3.64 -9.32 -8.34
N LYS A 54 -3.23 -9.29 -9.61
CA LYS A 54 -3.05 -10.50 -10.42
C LYS A 54 -2.12 -11.50 -9.75
N ARG A 55 -0.98 -11.04 -9.24
CA ARG A 55 0.03 -11.89 -8.60
C ARG A 55 -0.50 -12.50 -7.30
N ILE A 56 -1.03 -11.68 -6.38
CA ILE A 56 -1.45 -12.15 -5.05
C ILE A 56 -2.71 -13.02 -5.07
N LEU A 57 -3.61 -12.79 -6.03
CA LEU A 57 -4.82 -13.60 -6.22
C LEU A 57 -4.60 -14.76 -7.21
N ALA A 58 -3.37 -14.96 -7.68
CA ALA A 58 -3.00 -16.01 -8.64
C ALA A 58 -3.92 -16.05 -9.88
N LEU A 59 -4.27 -14.86 -10.41
CA LEU A 59 -5.17 -14.74 -11.55
C LEU A 59 -4.47 -15.11 -12.87
N LYS A 60 -5.18 -15.86 -13.72
CA LYS A 60 -4.69 -16.28 -15.02
C LYS A 60 -4.95 -15.25 -16.11
N GLU A 61 -5.96 -14.44 -15.91
CA GLU A 61 -6.40 -13.40 -16.85
C GLU A 61 -5.26 -12.40 -17.11
N PRO A 62 -5.05 -11.94 -18.36
CA PRO A 62 -4.07 -10.90 -18.67
C PRO A 62 -4.44 -9.58 -18.00
N VAL A 63 -3.44 -8.72 -17.75
CA VAL A 63 -3.64 -7.45 -16.99
C VAL A 63 -4.63 -6.54 -17.71
N GLU A 64 -4.63 -6.52 -19.03
CA GLU A 64 -5.53 -5.73 -19.87
C GLU A 64 -7.01 -6.14 -19.70
N VAL A 65 -7.26 -7.40 -19.32
CA VAL A 65 -8.61 -7.90 -18.99
C VAL A 65 -9.00 -7.51 -17.56
N LEU A 66 -8.03 -7.50 -16.63
CA LEU A 66 -8.25 -7.10 -15.23
C LEU A 66 -8.37 -5.58 -15.05
N CYS A 67 -7.73 -4.81 -15.94
CA CYS A 67 -7.71 -3.35 -15.92
C CYS A 67 -8.05 -2.77 -17.31
N PRO A 68 -9.29 -2.95 -17.78
CA PRO A 68 -9.71 -2.43 -19.07
C PRO A 68 -9.91 -0.93 -19.05
N VAL A 69 -9.57 -0.25 -20.15
CA VAL A 69 -9.94 1.14 -20.40
C VAL A 69 -11.33 1.19 -21.00
N ILE A 70 -12.28 1.87 -20.35
CA ILE A 70 -13.68 1.95 -20.78
C ILE A 70 -14.03 3.42 -21.04
N SER A 71 -14.57 3.72 -22.22
CA SER A 71 -15.05 5.06 -22.57
C SER A 71 -16.23 5.48 -21.71
N ARG A 72 -16.20 6.71 -21.18
CA ARG A 72 -17.27 7.27 -20.38
C ARG A 72 -18.50 7.63 -21.20
N GLN A 73 -18.33 8.04 -22.46
CA GLN A 73 -19.37 8.68 -23.26
C GLN A 73 -20.29 7.68 -23.94
N ASP A 74 -19.78 6.60 -24.54
CA ASP A 74 -20.58 5.83 -25.49
C ASP A 74 -21.05 4.47 -25.00
N ASN A 75 -20.37 3.80 -24.05
CA ASN A 75 -20.69 2.41 -23.70
C ASN A 75 -20.26 2.01 -22.29
N LEU A 76 -20.31 2.92 -21.29
CA LEU A 76 -19.86 2.60 -19.93
C LEU A 76 -20.52 1.34 -19.38
N VAL A 77 -21.86 1.24 -19.47
CA VAL A 77 -22.63 0.14 -18.89
C VAL A 77 -22.39 -1.17 -19.64
N SER A 78 -22.36 -1.14 -20.97
CA SER A 78 -22.08 -2.36 -21.78
C SER A 78 -20.63 -2.80 -21.63
N GLY A 79 -19.68 -1.85 -21.68
CA GLY A 79 -18.24 -2.14 -21.52
C GLY A 79 -17.92 -2.74 -20.16
N ILE A 80 -18.50 -2.21 -19.07
CA ILE A 80 -18.27 -2.77 -17.74
C ILE A 80 -18.89 -4.16 -17.57
N LYS A 81 -20.08 -4.41 -18.14
CA LYS A 81 -20.71 -5.74 -18.11
C LYS A 81 -19.90 -6.77 -18.89
N GLU A 82 -19.37 -6.38 -20.04
CA GLU A 82 -18.50 -7.25 -20.83
C GLU A 82 -17.18 -7.55 -20.10
N ALA A 83 -16.54 -6.53 -19.52
CA ALA A 83 -15.32 -6.71 -18.74
C ALA A 83 -15.56 -7.62 -17.52
N TYR A 84 -16.66 -7.36 -16.80
CA TYR A 84 -17.03 -8.18 -15.64
C TYR A 84 -17.31 -9.63 -16.03
N ALA A 85 -18.01 -9.88 -17.12
CA ALA A 85 -18.29 -11.25 -17.60
C ALA A 85 -17.01 -12.06 -17.90
N LYS A 86 -15.94 -11.37 -18.33
CA LYS A 86 -14.64 -12.03 -18.59
C LYS A 86 -13.94 -12.45 -17.29
N VAL A 87 -13.98 -11.60 -16.25
CA VAL A 87 -13.27 -11.83 -14.99
C VAL A 87 -14.07 -12.63 -13.97
N SER A 88 -15.41 -12.69 -14.09
CA SER A 88 -16.29 -13.39 -13.15
C SER A 88 -16.47 -14.88 -13.45
N LYS A 89 -16.06 -15.34 -14.63
CA LYS A 89 -16.27 -16.72 -15.05
C LYS A 89 -15.57 -17.72 -14.12
N GLY A 90 -16.38 -18.52 -13.43
CA GLY A 90 -15.91 -19.53 -12.48
C GLY A 90 -15.33 -18.96 -11.18
N LYS A 91 -15.68 -17.72 -10.83
CA LYS A 91 -15.34 -17.07 -9.56
C LYS A 91 -16.56 -17.01 -8.63
N ASP A 92 -16.32 -17.12 -7.35
CA ASP A 92 -17.35 -16.98 -6.32
C ASP A 92 -17.57 -15.50 -5.94
N VAL A 93 -16.49 -14.71 -5.99
CA VAL A 93 -16.47 -13.27 -5.68
C VAL A 93 -15.57 -12.53 -6.65
N VAL A 94 -15.99 -11.35 -7.09
CA VAL A 94 -15.14 -10.43 -7.87
C VAL A 94 -14.97 -9.13 -7.08
N ILE A 95 -13.73 -8.77 -6.81
CA ILE A 95 -13.39 -7.47 -6.22
C ILE A 95 -13.26 -6.45 -7.35
N VAL A 96 -14.17 -5.47 -7.38
CA VAL A 96 -14.11 -4.37 -8.34
C VAL A 96 -13.52 -3.15 -7.63
N GLU A 97 -12.36 -2.66 -8.08
CA GLU A 97 -11.71 -1.48 -7.54
C GLU A 97 -12.05 -0.25 -8.37
N GLY A 98 -12.73 0.71 -7.77
CA GLY A 98 -13.04 2.00 -8.38
C GLY A 98 -11.98 3.06 -8.10
N ALA A 99 -11.96 4.13 -8.88
CA ALA A 99 -11.14 5.30 -8.60
C ALA A 99 -11.56 5.96 -7.28
N GLY A 100 -10.68 6.77 -6.72
CA GLY A 100 -10.99 7.61 -5.55
C GLY A 100 -11.84 8.83 -5.96
N GLY A 101 -12.56 9.38 -4.97
CA GLY A 101 -13.41 10.54 -5.12
C GLY A 101 -14.85 10.24 -5.55
N ARG A 102 -15.67 11.29 -5.53
CA ARG A 102 -17.09 11.21 -5.96
C ARG A 102 -17.16 11.24 -7.48
N ASN A 103 -17.15 10.08 -8.10
CA ASN A 103 -17.27 9.95 -9.55
C ASN A 103 -18.62 9.29 -9.92
N THR A 104 -19.48 10.03 -10.60
CA THR A 104 -20.79 9.54 -11.05
C THR A 104 -20.72 8.32 -11.98
N ALA A 105 -19.60 8.10 -12.67
CA ALA A 105 -19.43 6.92 -13.50
C ALA A 105 -19.40 5.63 -12.66
N TYR A 106 -18.82 5.68 -11.47
CA TYR A 106 -18.77 4.51 -10.58
C TYR A 106 -20.14 4.17 -9.96
N ALA A 107 -21.01 5.16 -9.72
CA ALA A 107 -22.38 4.89 -9.33
C ALA A 107 -23.12 4.09 -10.42
N LYS A 108 -22.97 4.49 -11.70
CA LYS A 108 -23.52 3.73 -12.83
C LYS A 108 -22.95 2.30 -12.95
N ILE A 109 -21.69 2.11 -12.59
CA ILE A 109 -21.06 0.77 -12.57
C ILE A 109 -21.68 -0.09 -11.47
N VAL A 110 -21.85 0.47 -10.27
CA VAL A 110 -22.48 -0.21 -9.12
C VAL A 110 -23.88 -0.67 -9.48
N ASP A 111 -24.70 0.23 -10.03
CA ASP A 111 -26.07 -0.08 -10.47
C ASP A 111 -26.06 -1.13 -11.60
N ALA A 112 -25.20 -0.98 -12.60
CA ALA A 112 -25.12 -1.87 -13.76
C ALA A 112 -24.73 -3.32 -13.40
N LEU A 113 -23.89 -3.49 -12.38
CA LEU A 113 -23.42 -4.79 -11.90
C LEU A 113 -24.17 -5.29 -10.67
N ASP A 114 -25.09 -4.49 -10.11
CA ASP A 114 -25.79 -4.76 -8.84
C ASP A 114 -24.82 -5.21 -7.72
N THR A 115 -23.75 -4.45 -7.53
CA THR A 115 -22.69 -4.83 -6.61
C THR A 115 -22.89 -4.23 -5.21
N ARG A 116 -22.32 -4.89 -4.20
CA ARG A 116 -22.16 -4.31 -2.87
C ARG A 116 -20.95 -3.39 -2.83
N VAL A 117 -21.05 -2.28 -2.09
CA VAL A 117 -20.01 -1.24 -2.01
C VAL A 117 -19.35 -1.22 -0.64
N ILE A 118 -18.04 -1.36 -0.63
CA ILE A 118 -17.20 -1.07 0.52
C ILE A 118 -16.50 0.27 0.27
N VAL A 119 -16.72 1.22 1.18
CA VAL A 119 -16.05 2.54 1.14
C VAL A 119 -14.80 2.49 2.01
N VAL A 120 -13.63 2.75 1.45
CA VAL A 120 -12.36 2.86 2.19
C VAL A 120 -12.04 4.33 2.39
N ALA A 121 -11.95 4.77 3.64
CA ALA A 121 -11.61 6.14 4.02
C ALA A 121 -10.30 6.17 4.79
N GLY A 122 -9.44 7.17 4.50
CA GLY A 122 -8.25 7.45 5.31
C GLY A 122 -8.63 8.17 6.60
N CYS A 123 -7.82 8.05 7.63
CA CYS A 123 -7.97 8.86 8.84
C CYS A 123 -7.29 10.21 8.61
N SER A 124 -8.05 11.24 8.25
CA SER A 124 -7.60 12.64 8.26
C SER A 124 -8.29 13.39 9.39
N ASP A 125 -7.68 14.46 9.89
CA ASP A 125 -8.28 15.30 10.93
C ASP A 125 -9.60 15.95 10.47
N GLU A 126 -9.81 16.06 9.17
CA GLU A 126 -11.01 16.59 8.53
C GLU A 126 -12.14 15.52 8.38
N LEU A 127 -11.85 14.24 8.64
CA LEU A 127 -12.83 13.17 8.48
C LEU A 127 -13.83 13.21 9.65
N SER A 128 -14.89 14.00 9.48
CA SER A 128 -15.98 14.03 10.44
C SER A 128 -16.87 12.82 10.25
N THR A 129 -17.53 12.37 11.32
CA THR A 129 -18.60 11.36 11.27
C THR A 129 -19.71 11.74 10.25
N VAL A 130 -19.89 13.05 10.02
CA VAL A 130 -20.83 13.59 9.04
C VAL A 130 -20.38 13.29 7.61
N SER A 131 -19.07 13.42 7.30
CA SER A 131 -18.52 13.11 5.97
C SER A 131 -18.61 11.61 5.65
N LEU A 132 -18.37 10.75 6.65
CA LEU A 132 -18.53 9.29 6.51
C LEU A 132 -19.99 8.89 6.30
N ALA A 133 -20.91 9.47 7.09
CA ALA A 133 -22.32 9.21 6.95
C ALA A 133 -22.89 9.71 5.61
N ALA A 134 -22.43 10.86 5.13
CA ALA A 134 -22.78 11.39 3.81
C ALA A 134 -22.24 10.51 2.68
N GLY A 135 -20.96 10.13 2.75
CA GLY A 135 -20.35 9.24 1.76
C GLY A 135 -20.98 7.84 1.71
N GLY A 136 -21.46 7.33 2.85
CA GLY A 136 -22.20 6.08 2.91
C GLY A 136 -23.61 6.19 2.31
N LYS A 137 -24.32 7.30 2.55
CA LYS A 137 -25.66 7.54 2.01
C LYS A 137 -25.72 7.62 0.49
N ASP A 138 -24.65 8.04 -0.14
CA ASP A 138 -24.55 8.12 -1.61
C ASP A 138 -24.74 6.74 -2.29
N TRP A 139 -24.51 5.64 -1.57
CA TRP A 139 -24.61 4.26 -2.09
C TRP A 139 -25.92 3.55 -1.71
N GLY A 140 -26.73 4.13 -0.84
CA GLY A 140 -28.04 3.60 -0.47
C GLY A 140 -28.00 2.12 -0.09
N ALA A 141 -28.85 1.31 -0.71
CA ALA A 141 -28.96 -0.13 -0.47
C ALA A 141 -27.70 -0.94 -0.93
N HIS A 142 -26.88 -0.37 -1.78
CA HIS A 142 -25.64 -1.02 -2.22
C HIS A 142 -24.52 -0.96 -1.16
N LEU A 143 -24.61 -0.04 -0.18
CA LEU A 143 -23.56 0.08 0.85
C LEU A 143 -23.51 -1.18 1.71
N LEU A 144 -22.39 -1.89 1.66
CA LEU A 144 -22.05 -2.96 2.59
C LEU A 144 -21.51 -2.37 3.90
N GLY A 145 -20.60 -1.43 3.78
CA GLY A 145 -20.06 -0.70 4.92
C GLY A 145 -18.81 0.10 4.62
N VAL A 146 -18.27 0.68 5.67
CA VAL A 146 -17.09 1.55 5.63
C VAL A 146 -15.90 0.92 6.34
N VAL A 147 -14.72 1.07 5.77
CA VAL A 147 -13.43 0.73 6.39
C VAL A 147 -12.66 2.02 6.61
N LEU A 148 -12.30 2.29 7.85
CA LEU A 148 -11.35 3.34 8.19
C LEU A 148 -9.96 2.74 8.17
N ASN A 149 -9.09 3.29 7.35
CA ASN A 149 -7.72 2.81 7.17
C ASN A 149 -6.72 3.87 7.59
N LYS A 150 -5.52 3.44 7.95
CA LYS A 150 -4.42 4.32 8.39
C LYS A 150 -4.77 5.13 9.64
N VAL A 151 -5.49 4.54 10.58
CA VAL A 151 -5.87 5.22 11.83
C VAL A 151 -4.68 5.20 12.79
N PRO A 152 -4.19 6.37 13.27
CA PRO A 152 -3.13 6.40 14.26
C PRO A 152 -3.47 5.55 15.49
N LYS A 153 -2.53 4.72 15.96
CA LYS A 153 -2.78 3.74 17.04
C LYS A 153 -3.36 4.36 18.30
N ASN A 154 -2.94 5.57 18.64
CA ASN A 154 -3.47 6.32 19.79
C ASN A 154 -4.89 6.89 19.60
N HIS A 155 -5.44 6.81 18.39
CA HIS A 155 -6.79 7.30 18.08
C HIS A 155 -7.79 6.17 17.81
N LEU A 156 -7.39 4.91 17.80
CA LEU A 156 -8.23 3.77 17.43
C LEU A 156 -9.55 3.71 18.23
N GLU A 157 -9.48 3.74 19.57
CA GLU A 157 -10.67 3.67 20.43
C GLU A 157 -11.60 4.86 20.22
N ARG A 158 -11.02 6.07 20.20
CA ARG A 158 -11.80 7.30 19.95
C ARG A 158 -12.52 7.27 18.60
N VAL A 159 -11.82 6.84 17.56
CA VAL A 159 -12.38 6.75 16.20
C VAL A 159 -13.46 5.68 16.15
N ALA A 160 -13.23 4.50 16.73
CA ALA A 160 -14.23 3.44 16.79
C ALA A 160 -15.51 3.90 17.50
N ASP A 161 -15.40 4.61 18.64
CA ASP A 161 -16.54 5.18 19.36
C ASP A 161 -17.29 6.24 18.57
N GLN A 162 -16.57 7.12 17.88
CA GLN A 162 -17.18 8.16 17.06
C GLN A 162 -17.99 7.55 15.89
N VAL A 163 -17.41 6.55 15.26
CA VAL A 163 -17.99 5.95 14.06
C VAL A 163 -19.18 5.05 14.41
N SER A 164 -19.15 4.36 15.55
CA SER A 164 -20.30 3.59 16.05
C SER A 164 -21.58 4.45 16.22
N LYS A 165 -21.41 5.75 16.50
CA LYS A 165 -22.48 6.74 16.65
C LYS A 165 -22.95 7.33 15.32
N SER A 166 -22.29 7.06 14.21
CA SER A 166 -22.62 7.62 12.89
C SER A 166 -23.84 6.96 12.23
N GLY A 167 -24.27 5.79 12.72
CA GLY A 167 -25.34 5.00 12.10
C GLY A 167 -24.93 4.31 10.78
N VAL A 168 -23.65 4.34 10.43
CA VAL A 168 -23.11 3.67 9.24
C VAL A 168 -22.51 2.32 9.64
N SER A 169 -22.72 1.28 8.83
CA SER A 169 -22.10 -0.03 9.03
C SER A 169 -20.59 0.07 8.91
N ILE A 170 -19.85 -0.26 9.98
CA ILE A 170 -18.40 -0.26 9.99
C ILE A 170 -17.88 -1.68 9.87
N LEU A 171 -17.06 -1.89 8.83
CA LEU A 171 -16.44 -3.17 8.56
C LEU A 171 -15.05 -3.28 9.21
N GLY A 172 -14.41 -2.17 9.53
CA GLY A 172 -13.13 -2.19 10.20
C GLY A 172 -12.55 -0.81 10.47
N VAL A 173 -11.70 -0.75 11.51
CA VAL A 173 -10.87 0.40 11.86
C VAL A 173 -9.43 -0.10 11.89
N LEU A 174 -8.73 0.05 10.75
CA LEU A 174 -7.40 -0.50 10.55
C LEU A 174 -6.34 0.48 11.04
N PRO A 175 -5.45 0.07 11.95
CA PRO A 175 -4.38 0.93 12.43
C PRO A 175 -3.37 1.28 11.36
N GLU A 176 -2.76 2.44 11.50
CA GLU A 176 -1.53 2.76 10.79
C GLU A 176 -0.41 1.82 11.24
N ASP A 177 0.29 1.22 10.28
CA ASP A 177 1.42 0.34 10.55
C ASP A 177 2.59 0.64 9.61
N ARG A 178 3.77 0.89 10.20
CA ARG A 178 4.95 1.32 9.46
C ARG A 178 5.42 0.31 8.42
N ALA A 179 5.28 -0.99 8.71
CA ALA A 179 5.67 -2.02 7.76
C ALA A 179 4.87 -1.94 6.45
N LEU A 180 3.61 -1.48 6.49
CA LEU A 180 2.79 -1.30 5.29
C LEU A 180 3.21 -0.09 4.44
N PHE A 181 3.93 0.88 5.03
CA PHE A 181 4.49 2.05 4.33
C PHE A 181 5.98 1.91 4.01
N ALA A 182 6.61 0.82 4.45
CA ALA A 182 8.02 0.59 4.22
C ALA A 182 8.36 0.61 2.73
N LEU A 183 9.51 1.18 2.40
CA LEU A 183 10.14 1.04 1.07
C LEU A 183 11.01 -0.21 1.05
N THR A 184 11.17 -0.82 -0.09
CA THR A 184 12.25 -1.79 -0.28
C THR A 184 13.59 -1.07 -0.42
N VAL A 185 14.69 -1.80 -0.20
CA VAL A 185 16.05 -1.27 -0.44
C VAL A 185 16.19 -0.74 -1.87
N GLY A 186 15.62 -1.44 -2.86
CA GLY A 186 15.65 -1.02 -4.26
C GLY A 186 14.84 0.26 -4.50
N GLU A 187 13.60 0.35 -3.98
CA GLU A 187 12.80 1.56 -4.08
C GLU A 187 13.47 2.75 -3.36
N LEU A 188 14.10 2.51 -2.21
CA LEU A 188 14.86 3.53 -1.50
C LEU A 188 16.01 4.05 -2.37
N ALA A 189 16.81 3.15 -2.97
CA ALA A 189 17.91 3.53 -3.86
C ALA A 189 17.40 4.35 -5.07
N GLU A 190 16.32 3.93 -5.70
CA GLU A 190 15.72 4.65 -6.84
C GLU A 190 15.29 6.07 -6.45
N HIS A 191 14.58 6.21 -5.33
CA HIS A 191 14.07 7.52 -4.89
C HIS A 191 15.15 8.51 -4.47
N ILE A 192 16.27 8.04 -3.90
CA ILE A 192 17.41 8.91 -3.55
C ILE A 192 18.44 8.99 -4.65
N HIS A 193 18.14 8.50 -5.86
CA HIS A 193 19.05 8.44 -6.99
C HIS A 193 20.40 7.82 -6.63
N GLY A 194 20.36 6.76 -5.82
CA GLY A 194 21.53 6.07 -5.29
C GLY A 194 21.85 4.79 -6.07
N GLU A 195 23.14 4.43 -6.07
CA GLU A 195 23.65 3.18 -6.61
C GLU A 195 23.82 2.14 -5.50
N ILE A 196 23.35 0.91 -5.73
CA ILE A 196 23.56 -0.22 -4.80
C ILE A 196 24.93 -0.82 -5.11
N LEU A 197 25.91 -0.64 -4.22
CA LEU A 197 27.29 -1.08 -4.42
C LEU A 197 27.49 -2.58 -4.19
N ASN A 198 26.70 -3.18 -3.28
CA ASN A 198 26.75 -4.60 -2.92
C ASN A 198 25.39 -5.11 -2.48
N GLY A 199 25.17 -6.42 -2.43
CA GLY A 199 23.96 -7.03 -1.91
C GLY A 199 22.69 -6.72 -2.74
N ALA A 200 22.82 -6.62 -4.08
CA ALA A 200 21.68 -6.33 -4.98
C ALA A 200 20.56 -7.40 -4.89
N ASP A 201 20.87 -8.62 -4.49
CA ASP A 201 19.93 -9.70 -4.20
C ASP A 201 18.97 -9.36 -3.04
N LYS A 202 19.32 -8.40 -2.19
CA LYS A 202 18.53 -7.91 -1.07
C LYS A 202 17.70 -6.66 -1.39
N SER A 203 17.65 -6.23 -2.64
CA SER A 203 16.87 -5.05 -3.07
C SER A 203 15.39 -5.14 -2.71
N GLY A 204 14.84 -6.33 -2.50
CA GLY A 204 13.46 -6.56 -2.07
C GLY A 204 13.23 -6.51 -0.55
N GLU A 205 14.27 -6.39 0.28
CA GLU A 205 14.10 -6.29 1.74
C GLU A 205 13.43 -4.96 2.14
N LEU A 206 12.54 -5.02 3.15
CA LEU A 206 11.77 -3.85 3.60
C LEU A 206 12.55 -3.02 4.62
N VAL A 207 12.54 -1.71 4.42
CA VAL A 207 13.08 -0.69 5.32
C VAL A 207 11.93 -0.04 6.08
N GLU A 208 11.73 -0.44 7.32
CA GLU A 208 10.63 0.07 8.17
C GLU A 208 11.01 1.35 8.92
N ASN A 209 12.30 1.56 9.16
CA ASN A 209 12.80 2.69 9.93
C ASN A 209 13.93 3.39 9.19
N ILE A 210 13.97 4.72 9.30
CA ILE A 210 15.07 5.54 8.82
C ILE A 210 15.78 6.14 10.03
N MET A 211 17.11 6.07 10.06
CA MET A 211 17.94 6.69 11.08
C MET A 211 19.06 7.53 10.45
N LEU A 212 19.48 8.56 11.16
CA LEU A 212 20.55 9.45 10.72
C LEU A 212 21.80 9.23 11.56
N GLY A 213 22.94 9.02 10.91
CA GLY A 213 24.25 8.93 11.54
C GLY A 213 24.88 10.31 11.80
N ALA A 214 24.18 11.18 12.52
CA ALA A 214 24.61 12.56 12.83
C ALA A 214 25.05 12.76 14.27
N ILE A 215 25.46 11.70 14.95
CA ILE A 215 25.88 11.69 16.36
C ILE A 215 27.37 11.38 16.50
N THR A 216 27.88 11.34 17.74
CA THR A 216 29.23 10.88 18.05
C THR A 216 29.33 9.36 18.03
N VAL A 217 30.50 8.82 17.68
CA VAL A 217 30.74 7.37 17.57
C VAL A 217 30.49 6.63 18.89
N ASP A 218 30.89 7.21 20.01
CA ASP A 218 30.72 6.60 21.34
C ASP A 218 29.27 6.24 21.68
N SER A 219 28.33 6.98 21.11
CA SER A 219 26.87 6.72 21.27
C SER A 219 26.27 5.91 20.13
N GLY A 220 27.07 5.57 19.11
CA GLY A 220 26.58 4.99 17.85
C GLY A 220 25.89 3.66 18.05
N LEU A 221 26.51 2.73 18.74
CA LEU A 221 25.97 1.38 18.96
C LEU A 221 24.64 1.41 19.73
N GLU A 222 24.57 2.18 20.83
CA GLU A 222 23.35 2.32 21.59
C GLU A 222 22.23 2.98 20.75
N TYR A 223 22.58 4.04 20.03
CA TYR A 223 21.60 4.78 19.22
C TYR A 223 21.06 3.92 18.08
N PHE A 224 21.94 3.30 17.28
CA PHE A 224 21.52 2.46 16.15
C PHE A 224 20.87 1.15 16.60
N GLY A 225 21.22 0.63 17.77
CA GLY A 225 20.59 -0.55 18.37
C GLY A 225 19.09 -0.36 18.73
N ARG A 226 18.60 0.88 18.81
CA ARG A 226 17.19 1.18 19.18
C ARG A 226 16.16 0.77 18.15
N LYS A 227 16.55 0.56 16.90
CA LYS A 227 15.65 0.20 15.80
C LYS A 227 16.20 -0.98 15.02
N THR A 228 15.30 -1.86 14.62
CA THR A 228 15.54 -2.95 13.68
C THR A 228 14.95 -2.59 12.32
N ASN A 229 15.21 -3.38 11.28
CA ASN A 229 14.68 -3.19 9.92
C ASN A 229 14.85 -1.73 9.44
N LYS A 230 16.09 -1.22 9.60
CA LYS A 230 16.37 0.19 9.36
C LYS A 230 17.33 0.43 8.22
N ALA A 231 17.15 1.54 7.52
CA ALA A 231 18.20 2.19 6.76
C ALA A 231 18.85 3.26 7.64
N VAL A 232 20.19 3.33 7.60
CA VAL A 232 20.92 4.39 8.29
C VAL A 232 21.65 5.23 7.26
N ILE A 233 21.42 6.55 7.30
CA ILE A 233 22.04 7.53 6.41
C ILE A 233 23.26 8.11 7.12
N VAL A 234 24.44 7.95 6.52
CA VAL A 234 25.71 8.43 7.04
C VAL A 234 26.46 9.17 5.94
N ARG A 235 27.19 10.23 6.29
CA ARG A 235 28.06 10.92 5.35
C ARG A 235 29.23 10.04 4.89
N GLY A 236 29.66 10.23 3.65
CA GLY A 236 30.82 9.51 3.08
C GLY A 236 32.10 9.72 3.88
N GLU A 237 32.32 10.91 4.46
CA GLU A 237 33.51 11.26 5.24
C GLU A 237 33.48 10.69 6.68
N ARG A 238 32.49 9.85 7.04
CA ARG A 238 32.35 9.30 8.38
C ARG A 238 32.43 7.76 8.40
N PRO A 239 33.58 7.16 7.96
CA PRO A 239 33.74 5.72 7.98
C PRO A 239 33.66 5.11 9.38
N ASP A 240 34.00 5.85 10.41
CA ASP A 240 33.81 5.51 11.81
C ASP A 240 32.32 5.21 12.15
N MET A 241 31.41 6.07 11.71
CA MET A 241 29.97 5.88 11.89
C MET A 241 29.41 4.77 11.00
N GLN A 242 29.92 4.65 9.77
CA GLN A 242 29.52 3.59 8.85
C GLN A 242 29.82 2.20 9.45
N LEU A 243 30.99 2.03 10.04
CA LEU A 243 31.36 0.79 10.75
C LEU A 243 30.48 0.54 11.98
N ALA A 244 30.21 1.57 12.80
CA ALA A 244 29.32 1.44 13.95
C ALA A 244 27.88 1.03 13.56
N VAL A 245 27.39 1.49 12.42
CA VAL A 245 26.09 1.07 11.87
C VAL A 245 26.08 -0.43 11.55
N LEU A 246 27.16 -0.92 10.92
CA LEU A 246 27.29 -2.32 10.52
C LEU A 246 27.39 -3.29 11.70
N GLU A 247 27.73 -2.82 12.89
CA GLU A 247 27.72 -3.62 14.12
C GLU A 247 26.31 -3.79 14.73
N THR A 248 25.29 -3.17 14.15
CA THR A 248 23.90 -3.25 14.61
C THR A 248 22.98 -3.85 13.54
N PRO A 249 21.84 -4.48 13.91
CA PRO A 249 20.89 -4.99 12.93
C PRO A 249 20.43 -3.88 11.99
N THR A 250 20.93 -3.88 10.76
CA THR A 250 20.71 -2.85 9.74
C THR A 250 20.31 -3.51 8.43
N THR A 251 19.23 -3.02 7.79
CA THR A 251 18.74 -3.53 6.51
C THR A 251 19.58 -2.98 5.36
N CYS A 252 19.91 -1.69 5.38
CA CYS A 252 20.86 -1.10 4.43
C CYS A 252 21.59 0.11 5.02
N LEU A 253 22.79 0.37 4.55
CA LEU A 253 23.57 1.56 4.84
C LEU A 253 23.49 2.52 3.64
N VAL A 254 22.99 3.73 3.87
CA VAL A 254 22.98 4.80 2.86
C VAL A 254 24.16 5.74 3.12
N ILE A 255 25.03 5.85 2.15
CA ILE A 255 26.18 6.77 2.17
C ILE A 255 25.82 7.98 1.33
N SER A 256 25.81 9.18 1.95
CA SER A 256 25.46 10.44 1.32
C SER A 256 26.71 11.28 1.02
N GLY A 257 26.72 11.94 -0.15
CA GLY A 257 27.84 12.75 -0.64
C GLY A 257 28.70 12.02 -1.67
N ASP A 258 29.69 12.72 -2.22
CA ASP A 258 30.52 12.21 -3.32
C ASP A 258 31.68 11.29 -2.87
N THR A 259 31.74 10.92 -1.59
CA THR A 259 32.84 10.12 -1.04
C THR A 259 32.48 8.65 -1.03
N GLU A 260 33.20 7.84 -1.77
CA GLU A 260 33.04 6.39 -1.77
C GLU A 260 33.44 5.77 -0.41
N PRO A 261 32.81 4.66 -0.01
CA PRO A 261 33.17 3.96 1.22
C PRO A 261 34.56 3.36 1.13
N ILE A 262 35.31 3.41 2.24
CA ILE A 262 36.65 2.78 2.33
C ILE A 262 36.49 1.25 2.35
N SER A 263 37.53 0.54 1.97
CA SER A 263 37.54 -0.92 1.83
C SER A 263 37.10 -1.67 3.09
N SER A 264 37.42 -1.16 4.29
CA SER A 264 36.95 -1.79 5.55
C SER A 264 35.45 -1.70 5.75
N VAL A 265 34.81 -0.64 5.29
CA VAL A 265 33.35 -0.50 5.31
C VAL A 265 32.70 -1.46 4.33
N VAL A 266 33.22 -1.53 3.10
CA VAL A 266 32.71 -2.48 2.09
C VAL A 266 32.83 -3.92 2.59
N TYR A 267 33.98 -4.30 3.11
CA TYR A 267 34.24 -5.63 3.67
C TYR A 267 33.27 -5.93 4.86
N GLY A 268 33.08 -4.96 5.77
CA GLY A 268 32.16 -5.09 6.89
C GLY A 268 30.71 -5.29 6.42
N ALA A 269 30.28 -4.52 5.43
CA ALA A 269 28.94 -4.62 4.85
C ALA A 269 28.70 -5.98 4.16
N GLU A 270 29.67 -6.47 3.39
CA GLU A 270 29.62 -7.79 2.76
C GLU A 270 29.57 -8.92 3.81
N SER A 271 30.40 -8.84 4.86
CA SER A 271 30.43 -9.82 5.94
C SER A 271 29.12 -9.90 6.70
N GLN A 272 28.47 -8.78 6.92
CA GLN A 272 27.15 -8.66 7.58
C GLN A 272 25.98 -8.81 6.60
N LYS A 273 26.27 -8.95 5.31
CA LYS A 273 25.27 -8.99 4.23
C LYS A 273 24.34 -7.77 4.26
N VAL A 274 24.87 -6.59 4.51
CA VAL A 274 24.17 -5.31 4.50
C VAL A 274 24.43 -4.60 3.17
N PRO A 275 23.40 -4.32 2.36
CA PRO A 275 23.53 -3.50 1.15
C PRO A 275 24.02 -2.09 1.48
N ILE A 276 24.92 -1.56 0.67
CA ILE A 276 25.33 -0.16 0.67
C ILE A 276 24.66 0.54 -0.51
N ILE A 277 23.98 1.64 -0.25
CA ILE A 277 23.46 2.56 -1.25
C ILE A 277 24.32 3.83 -1.20
N LEU A 278 24.97 4.18 -2.30
CA LEU A 278 25.74 5.42 -2.44
C LEU A 278 24.90 6.44 -3.20
N THR A 279 24.65 7.61 -2.61
CA THR A 279 24.02 8.73 -3.31
C THR A 279 24.91 9.96 -3.27
N ARG A 280 24.91 10.74 -4.38
CA ARG A 280 25.65 12.01 -4.47
C ARG A 280 24.96 13.17 -3.74
N SER A 281 23.69 13.00 -3.40
CA SER A 281 22.93 13.98 -2.63
C SER A 281 23.49 14.15 -1.23
N ASP A 282 23.41 15.35 -0.68
CA ASP A 282 23.71 15.58 0.72
C ASP A 282 22.64 14.97 1.64
N ILE A 283 22.89 14.95 2.95
CA ILE A 283 21.97 14.37 3.93
C ILE A 283 20.58 15.00 3.87
N VAL A 284 20.49 16.33 3.70
CA VAL A 284 19.22 17.05 3.74
C VAL A 284 18.37 16.69 2.53
N ALA A 285 18.98 16.72 1.34
CA ALA A 285 18.32 16.31 0.11
C ALA A 285 17.90 14.83 0.18
N THR A 286 18.79 13.95 0.63
CA THR A 286 18.50 12.51 0.78
C THR A 286 17.30 12.27 1.70
N VAL A 287 17.24 12.95 2.85
CA VAL A 287 16.10 12.82 3.78
C VAL A 287 14.82 13.34 3.16
N THR A 288 14.88 14.49 2.47
CA THR A 288 13.71 15.06 1.78
C THR A 288 13.16 14.12 0.71
N ASP A 289 14.05 13.50 -0.07
CA ASP A 289 13.66 12.53 -1.09
C ASP A 289 13.01 11.28 -0.47
N ILE A 290 13.53 10.79 0.65
CA ILE A 290 12.94 9.68 1.40
C ILE A 290 11.56 10.05 1.95
N GLU A 291 11.38 11.23 2.56
CA GLU A 291 10.09 11.69 3.07
C GLU A 291 9.06 11.80 1.95
N ASN A 292 9.47 12.34 0.80
CA ASN A 292 8.62 12.42 -0.40
C ASN A 292 8.24 11.03 -0.93
N ALA A 293 9.18 10.08 -0.91
CA ALA A 293 8.94 8.69 -1.31
C ALA A 293 7.94 8.00 -0.39
N LEU A 294 8.14 8.11 0.93
CA LEU A 294 7.24 7.53 1.93
C LEU A 294 5.81 8.08 1.79
N GLY A 295 5.66 9.38 1.49
CA GLY A 295 4.35 10.01 1.23
C GLY A 295 3.65 9.49 -0.04
N LYS A 296 4.41 8.96 -1.01
CA LYS A 296 3.91 8.44 -2.29
C LYS A 296 3.86 6.92 -2.35
N THR A 297 4.32 6.21 -1.31
CA THR A 297 4.39 4.75 -1.29
C THR A 297 3.03 4.12 -1.54
N ARG A 298 2.99 3.17 -2.48
CA ARG A 298 1.82 2.33 -2.77
C ARG A 298 1.98 0.95 -2.13
N PHE A 299 0.87 0.30 -1.85
CA PHE A 299 0.87 -1.08 -1.38
C PHE A 299 1.01 -2.01 -2.60
N SER A 300 2.23 -2.41 -2.91
CA SER A 300 2.58 -3.20 -4.12
C SER A 300 3.52 -4.37 -3.85
N GLN A 301 4.00 -4.53 -2.61
CA GLN A 301 4.93 -5.58 -2.23
C GLN A 301 4.21 -6.74 -1.52
N GLU A 302 4.46 -7.97 -2.00
CA GLU A 302 3.89 -9.19 -1.44
C GLU A 302 4.37 -9.44 0.00
N SER A 303 5.60 -9.04 0.32
CA SER A 303 6.18 -9.12 1.67
C SER A 303 5.36 -8.40 2.75
N LYS A 304 4.55 -7.40 2.37
CA LYS A 304 3.65 -6.67 3.28
C LYS A 304 2.33 -7.41 3.54
N LEU A 305 1.99 -8.40 2.72
CA LEU A 305 0.68 -9.04 2.76
C LEU A 305 0.44 -9.79 4.08
N ALA A 306 1.45 -10.49 4.60
CA ALA A 306 1.35 -11.19 5.87
C ALA A 306 0.99 -10.23 7.02
N ARG A 307 1.65 -9.06 7.07
CA ARG A 307 1.36 -8.03 8.08
C ARG A 307 -0.02 -7.42 7.91
N LEU A 308 -0.44 -7.17 6.68
CA LEU A 308 -1.78 -6.67 6.38
C LEU A 308 -2.86 -7.68 6.80
N THR A 309 -2.68 -8.96 6.51
CA THR A 309 -3.61 -10.03 6.90
C THR A 309 -3.76 -10.08 8.41
N GLU A 310 -2.65 -10.07 9.17
CA GLU A 310 -2.67 -10.04 10.64
C GLU A 310 -3.47 -8.83 11.18
N ILE A 311 -3.26 -7.63 10.62
CA ILE A 311 -3.99 -6.44 11.01
C ILE A 311 -5.49 -6.59 10.68
N MET A 312 -5.82 -7.09 9.50
CA MET A 312 -7.22 -7.26 9.12
C MET A 312 -7.93 -8.35 9.92
N GLU A 313 -7.28 -9.44 10.30
CA GLU A 313 -7.85 -10.45 11.20
C GLU A 313 -8.27 -9.87 12.55
N GLN A 314 -7.50 -8.91 13.06
CA GLN A 314 -7.77 -8.28 14.37
C GLN A 314 -8.79 -7.14 14.28
N HIS A 315 -8.87 -6.45 13.16
CA HIS A 315 -9.57 -5.15 13.06
C HIS A 315 -10.64 -5.07 11.98
N PHE A 316 -10.91 -6.17 11.22
CA PHE A 316 -11.87 -6.20 10.13
C PHE A 316 -12.95 -7.25 10.35
N ASN A 317 -14.21 -6.89 10.12
CA ASN A 317 -15.36 -7.77 10.31
C ASN A 317 -15.65 -8.61 9.05
N PHE A 318 -14.83 -9.64 8.81
CA PHE A 318 -15.04 -10.58 7.71
C PHE A 318 -16.43 -11.25 7.75
N PRO A 319 -16.93 -11.72 8.92
CA PRO A 319 -18.25 -12.33 8.99
C PRO A 319 -19.38 -11.45 8.45
N ALA A 320 -19.32 -10.13 8.67
CA ALA A 320 -20.32 -9.21 8.12
C ALA A 320 -20.27 -9.19 6.57
N VAL A 321 -19.07 -9.16 5.99
CA VAL A 321 -18.89 -9.22 4.53
C VAL A 321 -19.41 -10.54 3.96
N TYR A 322 -19.05 -11.68 4.59
CA TYR A 322 -19.49 -12.99 4.14
C TYR A 322 -21.02 -13.12 4.14
N ARG A 323 -21.67 -12.64 5.20
CA ARG A 323 -23.14 -12.68 5.32
C ARG A 323 -23.82 -11.86 4.23
N GLU A 324 -23.36 -10.63 4.02
CA GLU A 324 -23.93 -9.72 3.01
C GLU A 324 -23.67 -10.19 1.57
N LEU A 325 -22.64 -10.99 1.34
CA LEU A 325 -22.37 -11.61 0.04
C LEU A 325 -23.01 -13.00 -0.11
N GLY A 326 -23.71 -13.51 0.90
CA GLY A 326 -24.32 -14.85 0.86
C GLY A 326 -23.27 -15.97 0.77
N LEU A 327 -22.09 -15.79 1.37
CA LEU A 327 -20.99 -16.76 1.34
C LEU A 327 -20.98 -17.73 2.52
N ILE A 328 -21.76 -17.46 3.53
CA ILE A 328 -22.06 -18.33 4.69
C ILE A 328 -23.57 -18.42 4.83
N ASP A 329 -24.04 -19.64 5.14
CA ASP A 329 -25.44 -19.94 5.46
C ASP A 329 -25.85 -19.35 6.83
#